data_683c3388fca6151bfe5af1805c2e9c37
#
_entry.id   683c3388fca6151bfe5af1805c2e9c37
#
_cell.length_a   1.000
_cell.length_b   1.000
_cell.length_c   1.000
_cell.angle_alpha   90.00
_cell.angle_beta   90.00
_cell.angle_gamma   90.00
#
_symmetry.space_group_name_H-M   'P 1'
#
loop_
_entity.id
_entity.type
_entity.pdbx_description
1 polymer ?
#
loop_
_entity_poly.entity_id
_entity_poly.type
_entity_poly.pdbx_seq_one_letter_code
_entity_poly.pdbx_strand_id
1 'polypeptide(L)'
;VRFFPVQNNAAQIEAMRSGRLHIAGFNTGSTPLAVNCAGFAPFTMMAAEDGSFGYEMEIITHPGSGIEKVEDLKGKNLAFTSQTSNSGFKAPSAILDAEYQLQPERDFKPAFSGAHDNSILGVAHKDYDAAAVANSVLNRMLSREVVKEGQIKSIYKSQTFPTTAYGTAHNLTPELQEKIQKAFFTFDWEGTKLQEEFERNGEAKFVPITY
;
A
#
# COMPACT_ATOMS: atom_id res chain seq x y z
N VAL A 1 1.25 -1.46 25.90
CA VAL A 1 1.57 -1.06 24.50
C VAL A 1 1.42 0.46 24.38
N ARG A 2 2.38 1.11 23.74
CA ARG A 2 2.34 2.55 23.46
C ARG A 2 2.33 2.74 21.94
N PHE A 3 1.37 3.53 21.43
CA PHE A 3 1.36 3.93 20.04
C PHE A 3 2.51 4.91 19.74
N PHE A 4 3.23 4.65 18.64
CA PHE A 4 4.35 5.47 18.20
C PHE A 4 4.07 5.96 16.77
N PRO A 5 3.60 7.20 16.59
CA PRO A 5 3.27 7.72 15.29
C PRO A 5 4.55 7.96 14.47
N VAL A 6 4.54 7.51 13.21
CA VAL A 6 5.60 7.75 12.23
C VAL A 6 4.98 8.21 10.91
N GLN A 7 5.68 9.08 10.20
CA GLN A 7 5.14 9.76 9.02
C GLN A 7 5.23 8.93 7.73
N ASN A 8 6.21 8.01 7.64
CA ASN A 8 6.45 7.23 6.43
C ASN A 8 7.27 5.96 6.74
N ASN A 9 7.37 5.07 5.75
CA ASN A 9 8.07 3.79 5.89
C ASN A 9 9.56 3.96 6.23
N ALA A 10 10.25 4.96 5.72
CA ALA A 10 11.67 5.19 6.02
C ALA A 10 11.87 5.56 7.50
N ALA A 11 11.04 6.46 8.03
CA ALA A 11 11.05 6.81 9.45
C ALA A 11 10.66 5.62 10.34
N GLN A 12 9.76 4.76 9.86
CA GLN A 12 9.33 3.54 10.55
C GLN A 12 10.48 2.52 10.65
N ILE A 13 11.20 2.28 9.55
CA ILE A 13 12.38 1.42 9.50
C ILE A 13 13.46 1.95 10.46
N GLU A 14 13.75 3.25 10.43
CA GLU A 14 14.75 3.85 11.31
C GLU A 14 14.35 3.79 12.79
N ALA A 15 13.06 3.98 13.10
CA ALA A 15 12.55 3.85 14.47
C ALA A 15 12.69 2.40 14.99
N MET A 16 12.47 1.40 14.13
CA MET A 16 12.67 -0.01 14.49
C MET A 16 14.15 -0.34 14.64
N ARG A 17 14.99 0.08 13.70
CA ARG A 17 16.45 -0.11 13.75
C ARG A 17 17.08 0.48 15.01
N SER A 18 16.60 1.64 15.44
CA SER A 18 17.07 2.31 16.67
C SER A 18 16.41 1.80 17.96
N GLY A 19 15.62 0.73 17.92
CA GLY A 19 14.97 0.13 19.10
C GLY A 19 13.83 0.95 19.70
N ARG A 20 13.29 1.93 18.98
CA ARG A 20 12.16 2.76 19.42
C ARG A 20 10.79 2.22 18.99
N LEU A 21 10.76 1.37 17.96
CA LEU A 21 9.57 0.73 17.43
C LEU A 21 9.74 -0.80 17.49
N HIS A 22 8.77 -1.49 18.08
CA HIS A 22 8.89 -2.92 18.35
C HIS A 22 7.88 -3.78 17.58
N ILE A 23 6.75 -3.19 17.19
CA ILE A 23 5.70 -3.83 16.39
C ILE A 23 5.34 -2.86 15.27
N ALA A 24 5.27 -3.33 14.04
CA ALA A 24 4.93 -2.51 12.89
C ALA A 24 4.26 -3.31 11.79
N GLY A 25 3.58 -2.61 10.87
CA GLY A 25 3.17 -3.13 9.57
C GLY A 25 4.00 -2.46 8.47
N PHE A 26 4.51 -3.25 7.55
CA PHE A 26 5.23 -2.76 6.36
C PHE A 26 4.55 -3.26 5.09
N ASN A 27 4.37 -2.35 4.13
CA ASN A 27 3.85 -2.74 2.81
C ASN A 27 4.85 -3.63 2.07
N THR A 28 4.39 -4.34 1.04
CA THR A 28 5.17 -5.27 0.23
C THR A 28 6.48 -4.66 -0.29
N GLY A 29 6.48 -3.39 -0.66
CA GLY A 29 7.67 -2.71 -1.18
C GLY A 29 8.71 -2.33 -0.11
N SER A 30 8.29 -2.14 1.14
CA SER A 30 9.17 -1.75 2.26
C SER A 30 9.57 -2.94 3.15
N THR A 31 8.81 -4.04 3.13
CA THR A 31 9.11 -5.24 3.94
C THR A 31 10.55 -5.76 3.77
N PRO A 32 11.08 -5.95 2.56
CA PRO A 32 12.46 -6.41 2.39
C PRO A 32 13.50 -5.46 3.02
N LEU A 33 13.26 -4.16 2.92
CA LEU A 33 14.14 -3.16 3.54
C LEU A 33 14.06 -3.22 5.07
N ALA A 34 12.85 -3.37 5.63
CA ALA A 34 12.65 -3.50 7.07
C ALA A 34 13.32 -4.76 7.64
N VAL A 35 13.22 -5.90 6.93
CA VAL A 35 13.89 -7.16 7.30
C VAL A 35 15.40 -6.95 7.30
N ASN A 36 15.97 -6.46 6.20
CA ASN A 36 17.42 -6.38 6.03
C ASN A 36 18.08 -5.26 6.85
N CYS A 37 17.39 -4.13 7.05
CA CYS A 37 17.99 -2.95 7.67
C CYS A 37 17.60 -2.75 9.13
N ALA A 38 16.47 -3.31 9.58
CA ALA A 38 15.95 -3.09 10.92
C ALA A 38 15.64 -4.37 11.71
N GLY A 39 15.90 -5.55 11.13
CA GLY A 39 15.60 -6.82 11.78
C GLY A 39 14.11 -7.03 12.02
N PHE A 40 13.28 -6.59 11.09
CA PHE A 40 11.85 -6.85 11.11
C PHE A 40 11.59 -8.34 10.90
N ALA A 41 10.83 -8.96 11.80
CA ALA A 41 10.39 -10.35 11.71
C ALA A 41 8.88 -10.39 11.43
N PRO A 42 8.45 -10.47 10.16
CA PRO A 42 7.05 -10.56 9.80
C PRO A 42 6.47 -11.91 10.26
N PHE A 43 5.25 -11.94 10.74
CA PHE A 43 4.58 -13.17 11.16
C PHE A 43 3.12 -13.27 10.71
N THR A 44 2.49 -12.17 10.34
CA THR A 44 1.07 -12.15 9.98
C THR A 44 0.74 -11.11 8.93
N MET A 45 -0.37 -11.32 8.24
CA MET A 45 -1.02 -10.37 7.35
C MET A 45 -2.54 -10.44 7.54
N MET A 46 -3.26 -9.44 7.03
CA MET A 46 -4.73 -9.47 6.99
C MET A 46 -5.20 -10.30 5.80
N ALA A 47 -6.32 -11.00 5.99
CA ALA A 47 -6.98 -11.82 4.97
C ALA A 47 -8.50 -11.75 5.11
N ALA A 48 -9.20 -12.14 4.05
CA ALA A 48 -10.64 -12.33 4.07
C ALA A 48 -11.03 -13.58 4.89
N GLU A 49 -12.33 -13.77 5.13
CA GLU A 49 -12.85 -14.92 5.89
C GLU A 49 -12.45 -16.27 5.29
N ASP A 50 -12.40 -16.37 3.97
CA ASP A 50 -11.96 -17.58 3.25
C ASP A 50 -10.43 -17.76 3.25
N GLY A 51 -9.67 -16.83 3.84
CA GLY A 51 -8.22 -16.84 3.88
C GLY A 51 -7.54 -16.24 2.65
N SER A 52 -8.29 -15.77 1.66
CA SER A 52 -7.72 -15.03 0.53
C SER A 52 -7.16 -13.70 1.01
N PHE A 53 -6.09 -13.26 0.38
CA PHE A 53 -5.45 -11.99 0.71
C PHE A 53 -4.88 -11.34 -0.55
N GLY A 54 -4.69 -10.05 -0.49
CA GLY A 54 -4.02 -9.31 -1.54
C GLY A 54 -4.70 -8.00 -1.91
N TYR A 55 -3.98 -7.23 -2.71
CA TYR A 55 -4.47 -6.00 -3.31
C TYR A 55 -3.83 -5.80 -4.68
N GLU A 56 -4.41 -4.94 -5.50
CA GLU A 56 -3.92 -4.62 -6.83
C GLU A 56 -3.36 -3.21 -6.89
N MET A 57 -2.39 -3.00 -7.75
CA MET A 57 -2.01 -1.66 -8.19
C MET A 57 -2.91 -1.27 -9.36
N GLU A 58 -3.45 -0.06 -9.30
CA GLU A 58 -4.16 0.54 -10.41
C GLU A 58 -3.44 1.77 -10.93
N ILE A 59 -3.44 1.96 -12.25
CA ILE A 59 -3.14 3.26 -12.84
C ILE A 59 -4.48 3.91 -13.15
N ILE A 60 -4.69 5.06 -12.51
CA ILE A 60 -5.94 5.81 -12.59
C ILE A 60 -5.75 7.14 -13.32
N THR A 61 -6.81 7.62 -13.94
CA THR A 61 -6.90 8.93 -14.57
C THR A 61 -8.29 9.53 -14.33
N HIS A 62 -8.50 10.79 -14.69
CA HIS A 62 -9.84 11.37 -14.65
C HIS A 62 -10.56 11.15 -15.99
N PRO A 63 -11.89 10.95 -16.00
CA PRO A 63 -12.66 10.92 -17.22
C PRO A 63 -12.48 12.24 -18.01
N GLY A 64 -12.28 12.14 -19.30
CA GLY A 64 -12.01 13.32 -20.16
C GLY A 64 -10.55 13.77 -20.21
N SER A 65 -9.62 13.02 -19.62
CA SER A 65 -8.16 13.21 -19.76
C SER A 65 -7.65 12.93 -21.18
N GLY A 66 -8.41 12.15 -21.95
CA GLY A 66 -7.97 11.57 -23.22
C GLY A 66 -7.03 10.39 -23.05
N ILE A 67 -6.82 9.90 -21.82
CA ILE A 67 -6.00 8.72 -21.51
C ILE A 67 -6.93 7.52 -21.38
N GLU A 68 -6.84 6.58 -22.32
CA GLU A 68 -7.68 5.38 -22.37
C GLU A 68 -6.91 4.11 -22.00
N LYS A 69 -5.58 4.11 -22.18
CA LYS A 69 -4.66 2.99 -21.98
C LYS A 69 -3.28 3.49 -21.54
N VAL A 70 -2.43 2.56 -21.12
CA VAL A 70 -1.10 2.87 -20.53
C VAL A 70 -0.21 3.63 -21.52
N GLU A 71 -0.27 3.31 -22.81
CA GLU A 71 0.55 3.96 -23.84
C GLU A 71 0.23 5.46 -24.01
N ASP A 72 -0.97 5.89 -23.61
CA ASP A 72 -1.40 7.30 -23.67
C ASP A 72 -0.76 8.15 -22.57
N LEU A 73 0.00 7.54 -21.66
CA LEU A 73 0.78 8.24 -20.63
C LEU A 73 1.95 9.04 -21.21
N LYS A 74 2.32 8.84 -22.49
CA LYS A 74 3.40 9.61 -23.12
C LYS A 74 3.12 11.11 -23.08
N GLY A 75 4.09 11.86 -22.55
CA GLY A 75 4.01 13.31 -22.39
C GLY A 75 3.13 13.79 -21.21
N LYS A 76 2.54 12.87 -20.42
CA LYS A 76 1.63 13.18 -19.32
C LYS A 76 2.35 13.26 -17.97
N ASN A 77 1.70 13.88 -16.98
CA ASN A 77 2.13 13.88 -15.59
C ASN A 77 1.58 12.65 -14.88
N LEU A 78 2.46 11.73 -14.48
CA LEU A 78 2.11 10.54 -13.70
C LEU A 78 2.54 10.70 -12.25
N ALA A 79 1.58 10.69 -11.34
CA ALA A 79 1.87 10.74 -9.91
C ALA A 79 2.20 9.35 -9.36
N PHE A 80 3.33 9.27 -8.67
CA PHE A 80 3.71 8.20 -7.76
C PHE A 80 3.49 8.64 -6.32
N THR A 81 3.49 7.71 -5.37
CA THR A 81 3.33 8.04 -3.95
C THR A 81 4.68 8.32 -3.28
N SER A 82 5.44 7.28 -2.98
CA SER A 82 6.80 7.36 -2.42
C SER A 82 7.68 6.25 -2.98
N GLN A 83 8.99 6.44 -2.99
CA GLN A 83 9.95 5.47 -3.54
C GLN A 83 9.95 4.11 -2.84
N THR A 84 9.44 4.02 -1.62
CA THR A 84 9.32 2.77 -0.86
C THR A 84 7.98 2.06 -1.06
N SER A 85 7.02 2.70 -1.72
CA SER A 85 5.70 2.11 -1.99
C SER A 85 5.80 1.03 -3.07
N ASN A 86 5.11 -0.10 -2.87
CA ASN A 86 4.99 -1.13 -3.88
C ASN A 86 4.09 -0.65 -5.03
N SER A 87 2.80 -0.48 -4.78
CA SER A 87 1.80 -0.09 -5.80
C SER A 87 1.88 1.38 -6.21
N GLY A 88 2.48 2.23 -5.39
CA GLY A 88 2.63 3.65 -5.70
C GLY A 88 3.94 4.02 -6.40
N PHE A 89 4.88 3.09 -6.59
CA PHE A 89 6.14 3.38 -7.28
C PHE A 89 6.82 2.15 -7.88
N LYS A 90 7.19 1.14 -7.08
CA LYS A 90 8.07 0.04 -7.54
C LYS A 90 7.42 -0.81 -8.63
N ALA A 91 6.20 -1.30 -8.36
CA ALA A 91 5.47 -2.13 -9.31
C ALA A 91 5.09 -1.36 -10.58
N PRO A 92 4.47 -0.16 -10.52
CA PRO A 92 4.17 0.58 -11.74
C PRO A 92 5.43 0.96 -12.53
N SER A 93 6.54 1.32 -11.87
CA SER A 93 7.79 1.61 -12.59
C SER A 93 8.33 0.40 -13.33
N ALA A 94 8.32 -0.77 -12.70
CA ALA A 94 8.77 -2.01 -13.33
C ALA A 94 7.86 -2.43 -14.49
N ILE A 95 6.54 -2.34 -14.32
CA ILE A 95 5.55 -2.68 -15.35
C ILE A 95 5.65 -1.72 -16.54
N LEU A 96 5.70 -0.40 -16.29
CA LEU A 96 5.80 0.59 -17.33
C LEU A 96 7.07 0.41 -18.19
N ASP A 97 8.20 0.08 -17.55
CA ASP A 97 9.45 -0.17 -18.26
C ASP A 97 9.43 -1.51 -19.02
N ALA A 98 9.08 -2.61 -18.32
CA ALA A 98 9.18 -3.97 -18.87
C ALA A 98 8.13 -4.28 -19.94
N GLU A 99 6.86 -3.85 -19.73
CA GLU A 99 5.74 -4.23 -20.60
C GLU A 99 5.44 -3.16 -21.65
N TYR A 100 5.62 -1.89 -21.32
CA TYR A 100 5.25 -0.76 -22.17
C TYR A 100 6.44 0.07 -22.68
N GLN A 101 7.67 -0.23 -22.19
CA GLN A 101 8.89 0.50 -22.55
C GLN A 101 8.79 2.03 -22.27
N LEU A 102 7.99 2.39 -21.26
CA LEU A 102 7.80 3.75 -20.79
C LEU A 102 8.72 4.05 -19.61
N GLN A 103 9.56 5.06 -19.74
CA GLN A 103 10.50 5.47 -18.69
C GLN A 103 10.22 6.89 -18.20
N PRO A 104 10.37 7.13 -16.88
CA PRO A 104 10.21 8.47 -16.32
C PRO A 104 11.21 9.45 -16.94
N GLU A 105 10.85 10.71 -17.02
CA GLU A 105 11.56 11.83 -17.63
C GLU A 105 11.74 11.74 -19.15
N ARG A 106 11.81 10.54 -19.72
CA ARG A 106 11.89 10.33 -21.15
C ARG A 106 10.52 10.34 -21.84
N ASP A 107 9.59 9.55 -21.29
CA ASP A 107 8.29 9.31 -21.92
C ASP A 107 7.13 9.99 -21.17
N PHE A 108 7.26 10.18 -19.87
CA PHE A 108 6.28 10.86 -19.03
C PHE A 108 6.96 11.65 -17.90
N LYS A 109 6.27 12.62 -17.33
CA LYS A 109 6.78 13.43 -16.22
C LYS A 109 6.36 12.80 -14.89
N PRO A 110 7.29 12.26 -14.08
CA PRO A 110 6.97 11.71 -12.78
C PRO A 110 6.75 12.83 -11.76
N ALA A 111 5.77 12.65 -10.88
CA ALA A 111 5.55 13.47 -9.70
C ALA A 111 5.44 12.57 -8.46
N PHE A 112 5.77 13.07 -7.27
CA PHE A 112 5.62 12.34 -6.02
C PHE A 112 4.63 13.05 -5.10
N SER A 113 3.47 12.45 -4.85
CA SER A 113 2.39 13.01 -4.03
C SER A 113 2.57 12.75 -2.53
N GLY A 114 3.46 11.82 -2.17
CA GLY A 114 3.72 11.40 -0.79
C GLY A 114 2.80 10.27 -0.27
N ALA A 115 1.55 10.19 -0.74
CA ALA A 115 0.56 9.21 -0.27
C ALA A 115 -0.46 8.86 -1.37
N HIS A 116 -1.13 7.70 -1.24
CA HIS A 116 -2.14 7.26 -2.21
C HIS A 116 -3.34 8.20 -2.29
N ASP A 117 -3.84 8.64 -1.16
CA ASP A 117 -4.96 9.59 -1.07
C ASP A 117 -4.64 10.92 -1.77
N ASN A 118 -3.45 11.47 -1.59
CA ASN A 118 -3.00 12.66 -2.31
C ASN A 118 -2.97 12.43 -3.83
N SER A 119 -2.48 11.26 -4.27
CA SER A 119 -2.48 10.89 -5.69
C SER A 119 -3.89 10.83 -6.27
N ILE A 120 -4.82 10.17 -5.55
CA ILE A 120 -6.22 10.00 -5.97
C ILE A 120 -6.93 11.35 -6.02
N LEU A 121 -6.78 12.20 -4.98
CA LEU A 121 -7.32 13.55 -4.98
C LEU A 121 -6.75 14.41 -6.10
N GLY A 122 -5.44 14.33 -6.34
CA GLY A 122 -4.79 15.07 -7.41
C GLY A 122 -5.31 14.69 -8.80
N VAL A 123 -5.62 13.41 -9.04
CA VAL A 123 -6.28 12.97 -10.27
C VAL A 123 -7.73 13.48 -10.34
N ALA A 124 -8.49 13.36 -9.24
CA ALA A 124 -9.88 13.83 -9.20
C ALA A 124 -10.00 15.34 -9.43
N HIS A 125 -9.03 16.13 -8.95
CA HIS A 125 -8.95 17.59 -9.13
C HIS A 125 -8.21 18.01 -10.40
N LYS A 126 -7.64 17.05 -11.17
CA LYS A 126 -6.89 17.29 -12.42
C LYS A 126 -5.53 17.97 -12.20
N ASP A 127 -4.95 17.85 -11.04
CA ASP A 127 -3.58 18.30 -10.74
C ASP A 127 -2.55 17.36 -11.35
N TYR A 128 -2.91 16.07 -11.51
CA TYR A 128 -2.17 15.04 -12.23
C TYR A 128 -3.03 14.45 -13.35
N ASP A 129 -2.40 14.13 -14.47
CA ASP A 129 -3.10 13.46 -15.60
C ASP A 129 -3.45 12.02 -15.24
N ALA A 130 -2.55 11.34 -14.53
CA ALA A 130 -2.71 9.97 -14.05
C ALA A 130 -1.96 9.74 -12.75
N ALA A 131 -2.26 8.64 -12.05
CA ALA A 131 -1.55 8.22 -10.85
C ALA A 131 -1.53 6.70 -10.70
N ALA A 132 -0.45 6.17 -10.08
CA ALA A 132 -0.36 4.78 -9.66
C ALA A 132 -0.72 4.65 -8.18
N VAL A 133 -1.72 3.83 -7.87
CA VAL A 133 -2.31 3.73 -6.53
C VAL A 133 -2.61 2.30 -6.13
N ALA A 134 -2.86 2.07 -4.84
CA ALA A 134 -3.44 0.82 -4.35
C ALA A 134 -4.96 0.88 -4.50
N ASN A 135 -5.56 -0.16 -5.08
CA ASN A 135 -7.01 -0.29 -5.22
C ASN A 135 -7.74 -0.23 -3.87
N SER A 136 -7.15 -0.79 -2.82
CA SER A 136 -7.71 -0.77 -1.46
C SER A 136 -7.90 0.66 -0.93
N VAL A 137 -6.96 1.58 -1.21
CA VAL A 137 -7.10 3.00 -0.84
C VAL A 137 -8.15 3.68 -1.71
N LEU A 138 -8.15 3.42 -3.02
CA LEU A 138 -9.16 3.96 -3.93
C LEU A 138 -10.58 3.54 -3.52
N ASN A 139 -10.79 2.25 -3.27
CA ASN A 139 -12.08 1.71 -2.83
C ASN A 139 -12.55 2.36 -1.51
N ARG A 140 -11.65 2.55 -0.55
CA ARG A 140 -11.96 3.24 0.72
C ARG A 140 -12.35 4.69 0.51
N MET A 141 -11.67 5.42 -0.36
CA MET A 141 -11.99 6.82 -0.66
C MET A 141 -13.32 6.96 -1.40
N LEU A 142 -13.63 6.05 -2.33
CA LEU A 142 -14.93 5.97 -3.01
C LEU A 142 -16.05 5.66 -1.99
N SER A 143 -15.85 4.67 -1.13
CA SER A 143 -16.82 4.27 -0.12
C SER A 143 -17.11 5.36 0.92
N ARG A 144 -16.13 6.21 1.21
CA ARG A 144 -16.28 7.38 2.11
C ARG A 144 -16.74 8.64 1.37
N GLU A 145 -17.04 8.53 0.09
CA GLU A 145 -17.44 9.65 -0.78
C GLU A 145 -16.43 10.82 -0.80
N VAL A 146 -15.15 10.54 -0.45
CA VAL A 146 -14.05 11.51 -0.58
C VAL A 146 -13.79 11.85 -2.04
N VAL A 147 -13.93 10.83 -2.90
CA VAL A 147 -14.00 10.96 -4.37
C VAL A 147 -15.21 10.18 -4.88
N LYS A 148 -15.73 10.59 -6.04
CA LYS A 148 -16.88 9.94 -6.68
C LYS A 148 -16.42 9.06 -7.84
N GLU A 149 -17.13 7.96 -8.12
CA GLU A 149 -16.82 7.05 -9.23
C GLU A 149 -16.64 7.79 -10.57
N GLY A 150 -17.52 8.76 -10.85
CA GLY A 150 -17.42 9.56 -12.07
C GLY A 150 -16.21 10.52 -12.16
N GLN A 151 -15.37 10.63 -11.13
CA GLN A 151 -14.16 11.45 -11.14
C GLN A 151 -12.90 10.64 -11.45
N ILE A 152 -12.96 9.32 -11.35
CA ILE A 152 -11.82 8.40 -11.48
C ILE A 152 -12.13 7.33 -12.52
N LYS A 153 -11.15 7.04 -13.37
CA LYS A 153 -11.16 5.96 -14.34
C LYS A 153 -9.89 5.13 -14.17
N SER A 154 -10.02 3.82 -14.00
CA SER A 154 -8.88 2.91 -14.03
C SER A 154 -8.55 2.53 -15.49
N ILE A 155 -7.30 2.63 -15.87
CA ILE A 155 -6.78 2.26 -17.21
C ILE A 155 -5.87 1.02 -17.15
N TYR A 156 -5.45 0.59 -15.94
CA TYR A 156 -4.64 -0.60 -15.75
C TYR A 156 -4.86 -1.17 -14.34
N LYS A 157 -4.89 -2.50 -14.25
CA LYS A 157 -4.87 -3.24 -12.98
C LYS A 157 -3.78 -4.32 -13.04
N SER A 158 -2.99 -4.39 -11.99
CA SER A 158 -1.93 -5.40 -11.87
C SER A 158 -2.46 -6.76 -11.44
N GLN A 159 -1.57 -7.75 -11.44
CA GLN A 159 -1.79 -8.97 -10.64
C GLN A 159 -1.87 -8.61 -9.15
N THR A 160 -2.46 -9.52 -8.37
CA THR A 160 -2.59 -9.37 -6.93
C THR A 160 -1.23 -9.43 -6.23
N PHE A 161 -0.96 -8.44 -5.37
CA PHE A 161 0.19 -8.41 -4.47
C PHE A 161 -0.23 -8.82 -3.06
N PRO A 162 0.68 -9.40 -2.26
CA PRO A 162 0.44 -9.60 -0.83
C PRO A 162 0.12 -8.27 -0.12
N THR A 163 -0.71 -8.32 0.91
CA THR A 163 -1.03 -7.15 1.74
C THR A 163 0.14 -6.74 2.64
N THR A 164 -0.10 -5.77 3.52
CA THR A 164 0.85 -5.36 4.57
C THR A 164 1.22 -6.54 5.46
N ALA A 165 2.51 -6.78 5.62
CA ALA A 165 3.02 -7.72 6.60
C ALA A 165 3.16 -7.04 7.96
N TYR A 166 2.58 -7.62 9.00
CA TYR A 166 2.76 -7.20 10.40
C TYR A 166 3.78 -8.10 11.08
N GLY A 167 4.60 -7.50 11.93
CA GLY A 167 5.69 -8.21 12.57
C GLY A 167 6.29 -7.46 13.74
N THR A 168 7.32 -8.08 14.32
CA THR A 168 8.05 -7.55 15.46
C THR A 168 9.50 -7.23 15.12
N ALA A 169 10.14 -6.44 15.96
CA ALA A 169 11.59 -6.36 15.98
C ALA A 169 12.19 -7.70 16.45
N HIS A 170 13.27 -8.15 15.80
CA HIS A 170 13.93 -9.45 16.05
C HIS A 170 14.46 -9.61 17.47
N ASN A 171 14.74 -8.52 18.17
CA ASN A 171 15.39 -8.51 19.48
C ASN A 171 14.42 -8.56 20.67
N LEU A 172 13.14 -8.85 20.45
CA LEU A 172 12.18 -9.13 21.52
C LEU A 172 12.41 -10.54 22.08
N THR A 173 12.11 -10.73 23.36
CA THR A 173 12.19 -12.07 23.96
C THR A 173 11.17 -13.02 23.34
N PRO A 174 11.47 -14.33 23.23
CA PRO A 174 10.54 -15.30 22.64
C PRO A 174 9.15 -15.26 23.28
N GLU A 175 9.06 -15.15 24.60
CA GLU A 175 7.78 -15.10 25.33
C GLU A 175 6.96 -13.87 24.94
N LEU A 176 7.62 -12.74 24.68
CA LEU A 176 6.93 -11.52 24.26
C LEU A 176 6.47 -11.64 22.82
N GLN A 177 7.28 -12.22 21.94
CA GLN A 177 6.91 -12.49 20.55
C GLN A 177 5.68 -13.40 20.48
N GLU A 178 5.66 -14.50 21.23
CA GLU A 178 4.51 -15.42 21.31
C GLU A 178 3.23 -14.71 21.82
N LYS A 179 3.34 -13.89 22.85
CA LYS A 179 2.21 -13.11 23.36
C LYS A 179 1.66 -12.14 22.31
N ILE A 180 2.54 -11.49 21.56
CA ILE A 180 2.15 -10.57 20.48
C ILE A 180 1.45 -11.35 19.37
N GLN A 181 2.04 -12.45 18.88
CA GLN A 181 1.46 -13.29 17.84
C GLN A 181 0.09 -13.82 18.27
N LYS A 182 -0.02 -14.34 19.50
CA LYS A 182 -1.30 -14.80 20.05
C LYS A 182 -2.34 -13.69 20.04
N ALA A 183 -1.98 -12.46 20.44
CA ALA A 183 -2.91 -11.33 20.44
C ALA A 183 -3.45 -10.99 19.06
N PHE A 184 -2.63 -11.13 18.00
CA PHE A 184 -3.10 -10.94 16.63
C PHE A 184 -4.02 -12.08 16.19
N PHE A 185 -3.63 -13.34 16.39
CA PHE A 185 -4.39 -14.51 15.90
C PHE A 185 -5.67 -14.79 16.67
N THR A 186 -5.79 -14.27 17.89
CA THR A 186 -7.02 -14.39 18.69
C THR A 186 -7.81 -13.09 18.79
N PHE A 187 -7.45 -12.09 17.98
CA PHE A 187 -8.17 -10.82 17.96
C PHE A 187 -9.56 -11.01 17.37
N ASP A 188 -10.55 -10.63 18.15
CA ASP A 188 -11.93 -10.62 17.72
C ASP A 188 -12.20 -9.30 16.97
N TRP A 189 -12.54 -9.40 15.69
CA TRP A 189 -12.80 -8.26 14.83
C TRP A 189 -14.23 -7.72 14.98
N GLU A 190 -15.16 -8.55 15.49
CA GLU A 190 -16.59 -8.21 15.54
C GLU A 190 -16.84 -6.93 16.35
N GLY A 191 -17.56 -5.98 15.73
CA GLY A 191 -17.93 -4.70 16.35
C GLY A 191 -16.75 -3.74 16.60
N THR A 192 -15.57 -4.01 16.06
CA THR A 192 -14.40 -3.15 16.25
C THR A 192 -14.27 -2.12 15.12
N LYS A 193 -13.57 -1.01 15.43
CA LYS A 193 -13.18 -0.03 14.38
C LYS A 193 -12.26 -0.63 13.33
N LEU A 194 -11.53 -1.70 13.66
CA LEU A 194 -10.68 -2.39 12.71
C LEU A 194 -11.54 -3.07 11.65
N GLN A 195 -12.61 -3.76 12.05
CA GLN A 195 -13.59 -4.32 11.14
C GLN A 195 -14.19 -3.24 10.23
N GLU A 196 -14.72 -2.16 10.80
CA GLU A 196 -15.31 -1.05 10.01
C GLU A 196 -14.35 -0.47 8.97
N GLU A 197 -13.05 -0.40 9.30
CA GLU A 197 -12.03 0.17 8.43
C GLU A 197 -11.66 -0.76 7.27
N PHE A 198 -11.59 -2.07 7.52
CA PHE A 198 -11.02 -3.05 6.60
C PHE A 198 -12.02 -3.98 5.93
N GLU A 199 -13.25 -4.10 6.47
CA GLU A 199 -14.34 -4.91 5.89
C GLU A 199 -14.60 -4.59 4.41
N ARG A 200 -14.48 -3.31 4.03
CA ARG A 200 -14.69 -2.84 2.65
C ARG A 200 -13.63 -3.37 1.67
N ASN A 201 -12.47 -3.79 2.18
CA ASN A 201 -11.44 -4.45 1.41
C ASN A 201 -11.56 -5.98 1.49
N GLY A 202 -12.59 -6.49 2.17
CA GLY A 202 -12.80 -7.91 2.41
C GLY A 202 -11.93 -8.50 3.52
N GLU A 203 -11.13 -7.68 4.23
CA GLU A 203 -10.24 -8.15 5.29
C GLU A 203 -11.02 -8.34 6.60
N ALA A 204 -10.89 -9.52 7.21
CA ALA A 204 -11.69 -9.94 8.36
C ALA A 204 -10.89 -10.65 9.46
N LYS A 205 -9.67 -11.08 9.18
CA LYS A 205 -8.83 -11.79 10.14
C LYS A 205 -7.34 -11.63 9.86
N PHE A 206 -6.53 -11.99 10.85
CA PHE A 206 -5.09 -12.15 10.68
C PHE A 206 -4.74 -13.60 10.39
N VAL A 207 -3.90 -13.82 9.38
CA VAL A 207 -3.40 -15.14 9.00
C VAL A 207 -1.88 -15.22 9.12
N PRO A 208 -1.29 -16.39 9.45
CA PRO A 208 0.16 -16.52 9.54
C PRO A 208 0.82 -16.37 8.16
N ILE A 209 2.00 -15.77 8.16
CA ILE A 209 2.91 -15.82 7.01
C ILE A 209 3.69 -17.13 7.10
N THR A 210 3.59 -17.93 6.04
CA THR A 210 4.38 -19.18 5.89
C THR A 210 5.51 -18.89 4.89
N TYR A 211 6.72 -19.38 5.23
CA TYR A 211 7.91 -19.26 4.39
C TYR A 211 8.14 -20.55 3.62
#